data_2389680488fa48a9dd397d97e6a8ce12
#
_entry.id   2389680488fa48a9dd397d97e6a8ce12
#
_cell.length_a   1.000
_cell.length_b   1.000
_cell.length_c   1.000
_cell.angle_alpha   90.00
_cell.angle_beta   90.00
_cell.angle_gamma   90.00
#
_symmetry.space_group_name_H-M   'P 1'
#
loop_
_entity.id
_entity.type
_entity.pdbx_description
1 polymer ?
#
loop_
_entity_poly.entity_id
_entity_poly.type
_entity_poly.pdbx_seq_one_letter_code
_entity_poly.pdbx_strand_id
1 'polypeptide(L)'
;MELLIKNLGSIRNNNQTIDLTKKFYTFIGYNNSGKTLVSQLLWTIFNNDNIRKFSENTQIDSLVIDSEKPIKKITINQELIDEILNKFTQFIEKEVVNTYNLDASIKETIIGSNKLIFQADIKEFKETGFQQTFLISVAGNNDLEYLQISKGKGSLTINIKENNIPEKVFDKIPRDFFERAKPSKKLLIIYSIIRVLLSKTEDTFFIPASRSFFPVFYQYIYEIERNKRSEYNRRLQELIENIDDDGDTNRDIFKRLQEQLPKRSYTEPLNTNKKINSVYNSLIEKMIGLMGGEITISSLESIAPIQFSFKFDESKDLPMYLASSSVNQLTILYLYLKYWAKEKNNFLMIDEPEVNLHPENQIRLMDILVQFVTEHNNRVLITTHSPILTDILNNYVYLHTLKSYDVDVTKIIEDNQLKNLNPEISIAKEDLGVYFFTGDKIIDYGTSQYGVYFRNFTEVINSVQKSGEILTNHIYLAENE
;
A
#
# COMPACT_ATOMS: atom_id res chain seq x y z
N MET A 1 -17.05 -1.47 4.85
CA MET A 1 -16.52 -0.64 5.97
C MET A 1 -16.15 0.72 5.44
N GLU A 2 -16.56 1.78 6.13
CA GLU A 2 -16.37 3.16 5.69
C GLU A 2 -15.59 3.98 6.73
N LEU A 3 -14.83 4.96 6.26
CA LEU A 3 -14.08 5.90 7.09
C LEU A 3 -14.54 7.33 6.80
N LEU A 4 -15.05 8.02 7.80
CA LEU A 4 -15.30 9.45 7.77
C LEU A 4 -14.16 10.19 8.46
N ILE A 5 -13.55 11.15 7.74
CA ILE A 5 -12.48 12.01 8.23
C ILE A 5 -13.07 13.42 8.39
N LYS A 6 -13.26 13.90 9.60
CA LYS A 6 -13.85 15.23 9.85
C LYS A 6 -12.82 16.35 9.92
N ASN A 7 -11.68 16.06 10.56
CA ASN A 7 -10.59 17.03 10.69
C ASN A 7 -9.25 16.32 10.47
N LEU A 8 -8.52 16.67 9.43
CA LEU A 8 -7.14 16.21 9.20
C LEU A 8 -6.46 17.17 8.23
N GLY A 9 -5.44 17.87 8.67
CA GLY A 9 -4.73 18.84 7.85
C GLY A 9 -5.65 19.94 7.32
N SER A 10 -5.77 20.05 6.00
CA SER A 10 -6.67 20.98 5.33
C SER A 10 -8.15 20.58 5.39
N ILE A 11 -8.46 19.31 5.59
CA ILE A 11 -9.83 18.77 5.60
C ILE A 11 -10.52 19.22 6.89
N ARG A 12 -11.57 20.05 6.81
CA ARG A 12 -12.26 20.66 7.97
C ARG A 12 -13.77 20.43 7.97
N ASN A 13 -14.41 20.45 6.81
CA ASN A 13 -15.87 20.41 6.66
C ASN A 13 -16.34 19.19 5.88
N ASN A 14 -15.68 18.04 6.08
CA ASN A 14 -15.96 16.84 5.31
C ASN A 14 -17.08 16.03 5.96
N ASN A 15 -18.04 15.59 5.13
CA ASN A 15 -19.11 14.66 5.48
C ASN A 15 -19.11 13.40 4.58
N GLN A 16 -18.20 13.33 3.61
CA GLN A 16 -18.06 12.17 2.73
C GLN A 16 -17.21 11.10 3.40
N THR A 17 -17.69 9.88 3.35
CA THR A 17 -16.94 8.69 3.76
C THR A 17 -16.04 8.17 2.63
N ILE A 18 -14.95 7.51 3.00
CA ILE A 18 -14.12 6.71 2.12
C ILE A 18 -14.50 5.24 2.35
N ASP A 19 -14.93 4.56 1.30
CA ASP A 19 -15.19 3.13 1.34
C ASP A 19 -13.87 2.35 1.37
N LEU A 20 -13.62 1.66 2.48
CA LEU A 20 -12.37 0.90 2.71
C LEU A 20 -12.38 -0.50 2.07
N THR A 21 -13.40 -0.86 1.32
CA THR A 21 -13.52 -2.17 0.66
C THR A 21 -13.03 -2.18 -0.79
N LYS A 22 -12.82 -1.01 -1.38
CA LYS A 22 -12.37 -0.87 -2.77
C LYS A 22 -11.00 -1.47 -3.00
N LYS A 23 -10.72 -1.89 -4.24
CA LYS A 23 -9.44 -2.46 -4.63
C LYS A 23 -8.50 -1.44 -5.27
N PHE A 24 -9.03 -0.48 -6.02
CA PHE A 24 -8.25 0.58 -6.63
C PHE A 24 -8.76 1.95 -6.22
N TYR A 25 -7.93 2.71 -5.51
CA TYR A 25 -8.24 4.07 -5.08
C TYR A 25 -7.50 5.07 -5.94
N THR A 26 -8.19 6.12 -6.35
CA THR A 26 -7.62 7.28 -7.03
C THR A 26 -7.97 8.55 -6.29
N PHE A 27 -6.97 9.17 -5.66
CA PHE A 27 -7.11 10.45 -4.99
C PHE A 27 -6.65 11.56 -5.91
N ILE A 28 -7.56 12.39 -6.34
CA ILE A 28 -7.32 13.56 -7.17
C ILE A 28 -7.65 14.84 -6.41
N GLY A 29 -7.17 15.98 -6.85
CA GLY A 29 -7.49 17.27 -6.22
C GLY A 29 -6.36 18.26 -6.28
N TYR A 30 -6.58 19.42 -5.68
CA TYR A 30 -5.62 20.52 -5.69
C TYR A 30 -4.34 20.20 -4.90
N ASN A 31 -3.27 20.99 -5.14
CA ASN A 31 -2.08 20.94 -4.31
C ASN A 31 -2.45 21.27 -2.87
N ASN A 32 -1.78 20.65 -1.91
CA ASN A 32 -2.04 20.83 -0.47
C ASN A 32 -3.49 20.55 -0.02
N SER A 33 -4.24 19.75 -0.77
CA SER A 33 -5.63 19.40 -0.44
C SER A 33 -5.78 18.25 0.56
N GLY A 34 -4.66 17.65 1.02
CA GLY A 34 -4.66 16.58 2.01
C GLY A 34 -4.58 15.15 1.44
N LYS A 35 -4.41 14.98 0.12
CA LYS A 35 -4.31 13.64 -0.52
C LYS A 35 -3.24 12.76 0.13
N THR A 36 -2.00 13.24 0.23
CA THR A 36 -0.88 12.53 0.83
C THR A 36 -1.12 12.21 2.31
N LEU A 37 -1.68 13.17 3.07
CA LEU A 37 -2.02 12.94 4.49
C LEU A 37 -3.04 11.80 4.64
N VAL A 38 -4.08 11.78 3.81
CA VAL A 38 -5.09 10.70 3.86
C VAL A 38 -4.50 9.37 3.39
N SER A 39 -3.61 9.36 2.41
CA SER A 39 -2.92 8.14 1.98
C SER A 39 -2.06 7.57 3.11
N GLN A 40 -1.31 8.39 3.83
CA GLN A 40 -0.53 7.98 5.01
C GLN A 40 -1.42 7.56 6.18
N LEU A 41 -2.58 8.21 6.38
CA LEU A 41 -3.58 7.74 7.34
C LEU A 41 -4.06 6.34 6.99
N LEU A 42 -4.39 6.07 5.72
CA LEU A 42 -4.79 4.73 5.29
C LEU A 42 -3.65 3.72 5.48
N TRP A 43 -2.40 4.10 5.21
CA TRP A 43 -1.25 3.25 5.54
C TRP A 43 -1.21 2.92 7.05
N THR A 44 -1.41 3.90 7.92
CA THR A 44 -1.45 3.70 9.39
C THR A 44 -2.54 2.73 9.80
N ILE A 45 -3.73 2.85 9.20
CA ILE A 45 -4.91 2.00 9.47
C ILE A 45 -4.67 0.56 9.04
N PHE A 46 -4.11 0.35 7.84
CA PHE A 46 -3.92 -0.98 7.26
C PHE A 46 -2.59 -1.65 7.66
N ASN A 47 -1.70 -0.94 8.35
CA ASN A 47 -0.41 -1.48 8.77
C ASN A 47 -0.59 -2.59 9.80
N ASN A 48 -0.08 -3.78 9.49
CA ASN A 48 -0.23 -4.96 10.34
C ASN A 48 0.44 -4.82 11.72
N ASP A 49 1.55 -4.09 11.81
CA ASP A 49 2.21 -3.85 13.09
C ASP A 49 1.34 -2.97 14.00
N ASN A 50 0.65 -1.97 13.43
CA ASN A 50 -0.29 -1.14 14.18
C ASN A 50 -1.52 -1.94 14.62
N ILE A 51 -2.07 -2.79 13.75
CA ILE A 51 -3.19 -3.69 14.12
C ILE A 51 -2.76 -4.63 15.25
N ARG A 52 -1.54 -5.16 15.21
CA ARG A 52 -0.99 -6.01 16.26
C ARG A 52 -0.82 -5.24 17.57
N LYS A 53 -0.15 -4.07 17.53
CA LYS A 53 0.01 -3.19 18.71
C LYS A 53 -1.34 -2.84 19.35
N PHE A 54 -2.34 -2.51 18.54
CA PHE A 54 -3.70 -2.26 19.02
C PHE A 54 -4.26 -3.47 19.74
N SER A 55 -4.18 -4.64 19.12
CA SER A 55 -4.73 -5.89 19.68
C SER A 55 -4.03 -6.33 20.97
N GLU A 56 -2.73 -6.03 21.11
CA GLU A 56 -1.92 -6.32 22.32
C GLU A 56 -2.31 -5.43 23.50
N ASN A 57 -2.59 -4.15 23.25
CA ASN A 57 -2.74 -3.14 24.28
C ASN A 57 -4.21 -2.80 24.61
N THR A 58 -5.17 -3.40 23.89
CA THR A 58 -6.59 -3.02 24.04
C THR A 58 -7.36 -4.09 24.79
N GLN A 59 -8.10 -3.67 25.80
CA GLN A 59 -9.11 -4.48 26.48
C GLN A 59 -10.47 -4.23 25.83
N ILE A 60 -11.18 -5.31 25.46
CA ILE A 60 -12.54 -5.30 24.92
C ILE A 60 -13.43 -5.96 25.95
N ASP A 61 -14.33 -5.19 26.53
CA ASP A 61 -15.14 -5.63 27.68
C ASP A 61 -16.25 -6.60 27.24
N SER A 62 -16.83 -6.35 26.07
CA SER A 62 -17.86 -7.22 25.49
C SER A 62 -17.33 -8.55 24.93
N LEU A 63 -16.00 -8.73 24.85
CA LEU A 63 -15.38 -9.97 24.38
C LEU A 63 -15.22 -10.99 25.51
N VAL A 64 -16.22 -11.84 25.69
CA VAL A 64 -16.21 -12.95 26.68
C VAL A 64 -15.78 -14.24 25.99
N ILE A 65 -14.72 -14.88 26.48
CA ILE A 65 -14.24 -16.19 25.99
C ILE A 65 -14.51 -17.23 27.09
N ASP A 66 -15.37 -18.18 26.80
CA ASP A 66 -15.60 -19.32 27.70
C ASP A 66 -14.33 -20.19 27.76
N SER A 67 -13.77 -20.36 28.95
CA SER A 67 -12.46 -20.98 29.15
C SER A 67 -12.48 -22.52 29.17
N GLU A 68 -13.65 -23.15 29.31
CA GLU A 68 -13.71 -24.57 29.69
C GLU A 68 -13.83 -25.57 28.54
N LYS A 69 -14.02 -25.14 27.28
CA LYS A 69 -14.23 -26.03 26.13
C LYS A 69 -13.04 -26.09 25.17
N PRO A 70 -12.68 -27.25 24.61
CA PRO A 70 -11.58 -27.38 23.65
C PRO A 70 -11.82 -26.65 22.31
N ILE A 71 -13.06 -26.54 21.88
CA ILE A 71 -13.46 -25.69 20.75
C ILE A 71 -14.31 -24.56 21.30
N LYS A 72 -13.77 -23.35 21.16
CA LYS A 72 -14.44 -22.14 21.66
C LYS A 72 -15.16 -21.46 20.51
N LYS A 73 -16.40 -21.08 20.76
CA LYS A 73 -17.23 -20.36 19.80
C LYS A 73 -17.54 -18.98 20.37
N ILE A 74 -17.33 -17.97 19.58
CA ILE A 74 -17.67 -16.58 19.93
C ILE A 74 -18.63 -16.07 18.89
N THR A 75 -19.79 -15.62 19.33
CA THR A 75 -20.76 -14.95 18.46
C THR A 75 -20.46 -13.46 18.43
N ILE A 76 -20.27 -12.93 17.23
CA ILE A 76 -20.03 -11.51 17.00
C ILE A 76 -21.38 -10.82 16.81
N ASN A 77 -21.56 -9.73 17.53
CA ASN A 77 -22.71 -8.84 17.40
C ASN A 77 -22.25 -7.43 16.99
N GLN A 78 -23.18 -6.55 16.67
CA GLN A 78 -22.86 -5.17 16.25
C GLN A 78 -22.18 -4.40 17.39
N GLU A 79 -22.62 -4.57 18.62
CA GLU A 79 -22.07 -3.90 19.79
C GLU A 79 -20.57 -4.18 19.97
N LEU A 80 -20.15 -5.45 19.81
CA LEU A 80 -18.74 -5.84 19.86
C LEU A 80 -17.92 -5.18 18.72
N ILE A 81 -18.48 -5.14 17.51
CA ILE A 81 -17.83 -4.48 16.37
C ILE A 81 -17.66 -2.98 16.66
N ASP A 82 -18.70 -2.33 17.13
CA ASP A 82 -18.71 -0.90 17.44
C ASP A 82 -17.72 -0.56 18.58
N GLU A 83 -17.66 -1.39 19.63
CA GLU A 83 -16.67 -1.22 20.68
C GLU A 83 -15.23 -1.34 20.16
N ILE A 84 -14.96 -2.37 19.35
CA ILE A 84 -13.63 -2.56 18.73
C ILE A 84 -13.27 -1.37 17.84
N LEU A 85 -14.17 -0.92 16.98
CA LEU A 85 -13.93 0.19 16.07
C LEU A 85 -13.74 1.52 16.81
N ASN A 86 -14.51 1.79 17.86
CA ASN A 86 -14.34 2.99 18.67
C ASN A 86 -12.96 3.05 19.36
N LYS A 87 -12.52 1.92 19.94
CA LYS A 87 -11.19 1.82 20.55
C LYS A 87 -10.07 1.87 19.51
N PHE A 88 -10.28 1.26 18.33
CA PHE A 88 -9.35 1.32 17.20
C PHE A 88 -9.21 2.75 16.65
N THR A 89 -10.32 3.49 16.55
CA THR A 89 -10.31 4.91 16.19
C THR A 89 -9.38 5.71 17.11
N GLN A 90 -9.56 5.59 18.43
CA GLN A 90 -8.73 6.29 19.42
C GLN A 90 -7.25 5.90 19.33
N PHE A 91 -6.97 4.64 19.02
CA PHE A 91 -5.60 4.17 18.80
C PHE A 91 -5.00 4.80 17.54
N ILE A 92 -5.70 4.77 16.41
CA ILE A 92 -5.22 5.34 15.14
C ILE A 92 -5.02 6.86 15.25
N GLU A 93 -5.91 7.58 15.93
CA GLU A 93 -5.76 9.03 16.16
C GLU A 93 -4.47 9.39 16.93
N LYS A 94 -3.98 8.48 17.77
CA LYS A 94 -2.69 8.63 18.45
C LYS A 94 -1.51 8.23 17.57
N GLU A 95 -1.65 7.11 16.84
CA GLU A 95 -0.57 6.54 16.04
C GLU A 95 -0.26 7.37 14.78
N VAL A 96 -1.25 8.08 14.25
CA VAL A 96 -1.10 9.04 13.13
C VAL A 96 -0.06 10.13 13.43
N VAL A 97 0.08 10.54 14.69
CA VAL A 97 1.11 11.51 15.11
C VAL A 97 2.50 10.99 14.80
N ASN A 98 2.73 9.70 15.10
CA ASN A 98 4.01 9.03 14.87
C ASN A 98 4.25 8.85 13.36
N THR A 99 3.20 8.49 12.62
CA THR A 99 3.28 8.32 11.15
C THR A 99 3.70 9.60 10.44
N TYR A 100 3.16 10.76 10.87
CA TYR A 100 3.51 12.05 10.24
C TYR A 100 4.77 12.68 10.84
N ASN A 101 5.32 12.10 11.89
CA ASN A 101 6.44 12.63 12.66
C ASN A 101 6.30 14.12 13.03
N LEU A 102 5.18 14.46 13.64
CA LEU A 102 4.82 15.84 13.93
C LEU A 102 5.41 16.32 15.25
N ASP A 103 6.11 17.43 15.21
CA ASP A 103 6.47 18.18 16.41
C ASP A 103 5.22 18.60 17.19
N ALA A 104 5.36 18.73 18.50
CA ALA A 104 4.27 19.12 19.40
C ALA A 104 3.57 20.43 18.96
N SER A 105 4.32 21.39 18.40
CA SER A 105 3.83 22.67 17.92
C SER A 105 2.97 22.59 16.65
N ILE A 106 3.27 21.63 15.75
CA ILE A 106 2.58 21.41 14.47
C ILE A 106 1.43 20.44 14.64
N LYS A 107 1.53 19.55 15.65
CA LYS A 107 0.53 18.54 15.95
C LYS A 107 -0.87 19.11 16.07
N GLU A 108 -1.07 20.17 16.85
CA GLU A 108 -2.38 20.81 17.01
C GLU A 108 -2.92 21.42 15.71
N THR A 109 -2.04 21.89 14.82
CA THR A 109 -2.42 22.50 13.56
C THR A 109 -2.86 21.47 12.53
N ILE A 110 -2.17 20.34 12.44
CA ILE A 110 -2.43 19.30 11.42
C ILE A 110 -3.45 18.28 11.93
N ILE A 111 -3.32 17.86 13.18
CA ILE A 111 -4.16 16.82 13.77
C ILE A 111 -5.33 17.45 14.55
N GLY A 112 -5.15 18.57 15.24
CA GLY A 112 -6.18 19.31 15.96
C GLY A 112 -7.04 18.41 16.84
N SER A 113 -8.33 18.67 16.88
CA SER A 113 -9.33 17.75 17.39
C SER A 113 -9.70 16.74 16.27
N ASN A 114 -8.77 15.88 15.89
CA ASN A 114 -9.05 14.82 14.92
C ASN A 114 -10.31 14.08 15.29
N LYS A 115 -11.15 13.91 14.31
CA LYS A 115 -12.32 13.08 14.46
C LYS A 115 -12.40 12.13 13.28
N LEU A 116 -11.88 10.94 13.50
CA LEU A 116 -12.08 9.80 12.63
C LEU A 116 -13.33 9.05 13.10
N ILE A 117 -14.11 8.51 12.20
CA ILE A 117 -15.25 7.67 12.52
C ILE A 117 -15.24 6.49 11.55
N PHE A 118 -15.05 5.29 12.09
CA PHE A 118 -15.22 4.06 11.33
C PHE A 118 -16.68 3.59 11.45
N GLN A 119 -17.22 3.12 10.34
CA GLN A 119 -18.54 2.52 10.24
C GLN A 119 -18.43 1.17 9.54
N ALA A 120 -18.95 0.11 10.17
CA ALA A 120 -19.04 -1.21 9.59
C ALA A 120 -20.39 -1.84 9.92
N ASP A 121 -21.07 -2.38 8.91
CA ASP A 121 -22.29 -3.16 9.09
C ASP A 121 -21.88 -4.62 9.40
N ILE A 122 -22.48 -5.19 10.43
CA ILE A 122 -22.31 -6.60 10.78
C ILE A 122 -22.64 -7.55 9.61
N LYS A 123 -23.46 -7.12 8.66
CA LYS A 123 -23.77 -7.88 7.44
C LYS A 123 -22.52 -8.11 6.59
N GLU A 124 -21.66 -7.09 6.44
CA GLU A 124 -20.39 -7.22 5.70
C GLU A 124 -19.49 -8.24 6.39
N PHE A 125 -19.37 -8.17 7.72
CA PHE A 125 -18.63 -9.13 8.49
C PHE A 125 -19.21 -10.55 8.35
N LYS A 126 -20.53 -10.69 8.33
CA LYS A 126 -21.24 -11.96 8.16
C LYS A 126 -20.88 -12.63 6.83
N GLU A 127 -20.89 -11.88 5.73
CA GLU A 127 -20.61 -12.41 4.39
C GLU A 127 -19.14 -12.76 4.14
N THR A 128 -18.23 -12.33 5.00
CA THR A 128 -16.81 -12.61 4.88
C THR A 128 -16.42 -13.88 5.65
N GLY A 129 -16.06 -14.95 4.98
CA GLY A 129 -15.45 -16.14 5.60
C GLY A 129 -13.92 -15.97 5.74
N PHE A 130 -13.33 -16.54 6.77
CA PHE A 130 -11.88 -16.58 6.94
C PHE A 130 -11.40 -17.78 7.74
N GLN A 131 -10.13 -18.13 7.53
CA GLN A 131 -9.38 -19.07 8.34
C GLN A 131 -7.97 -18.50 8.51
N GLN A 132 -7.50 -18.41 9.73
CA GLN A 132 -6.18 -17.93 10.09
C GLN A 132 -5.53 -18.91 11.05
N THR A 133 -4.33 -19.36 10.72
CA THR A 133 -3.51 -20.23 11.55
C THR A 133 -2.36 -19.43 12.13
N PHE A 134 -2.17 -19.55 13.44
CA PHE A 134 -1.06 -18.92 14.15
C PHE A 134 0.00 -19.96 14.45
N LEU A 135 1.23 -19.65 14.04
CA LEU A 135 2.39 -20.50 14.15
C LEU A 135 3.30 -20.04 15.28
N ILE A 136 3.97 -20.96 15.93
CA ILE A 136 5.07 -20.67 16.83
C ILE A 136 6.33 -21.27 16.23
N SER A 137 7.30 -20.40 15.93
CA SER A 137 8.61 -20.82 15.42
C SER A 137 9.48 -21.31 16.58
N VAL A 138 9.93 -22.57 16.48
CA VAL A 138 10.83 -23.19 17.45
C VAL A 138 12.19 -23.38 16.80
N ALA A 139 13.24 -22.85 17.41
CA ALA A 139 14.61 -22.95 16.86
C ALA A 139 14.98 -24.42 16.54
N GLY A 140 15.30 -24.68 15.26
CA GLY A 140 15.70 -25.98 14.76
C GLY A 140 14.56 -26.99 14.45
N ASN A 141 13.30 -26.54 14.46
CA ASN A 141 12.13 -27.33 14.07
C ASN A 141 11.25 -26.53 13.08
N ASN A 142 10.36 -27.26 12.39
CA ASN A 142 9.30 -26.63 11.59
C ASN A 142 8.38 -25.82 12.49
N ASP A 143 7.79 -24.75 11.94
CA ASP A 143 6.77 -23.95 12.61
C ASP A 143 5.62 -24.85 13.11
N LEU A 144 5.21 -24.63 14.35
CA LEU A 144 4.15 -25.42 14.99
C LEU A 144 2.85 -24.63 14.96
N GLU A 145 1.80 -25.27 14.44
CA GLU A 145 0.45 -24.69 14.51
C GLU A 145 -0.05 -24.67 15.96
N TYR A 146 -0.19 -23.48 16.51
CA TYR A 146 -0.62 -23.26 17.89
C TYR A 146 -2.13 -23.08 18.00
N LEU A 147 -2.69 -22.20 17.14
CA LEU A 147 -4.09 -21.79 17.21
C LEU A 147 -4.63 -21.58 15.79
N GLN A 148 -5.87 -22.05 15.57
CA GLN A 148 -6.62 -21.77 14.37
C GLN A 148 -7.87 -21.00 14.72
N ILE A 149 -8.08 -19.86 14.04
CA ILE A 149 -9.28 -19.04 14.15
C ILE A 149 -9.98 -19.06 12.79
N SER A 150 -11.25 -19.43 12.77
CA SER A 150 -12.01 -19.51 11.54
C SER A 150 -13.45 -19.05 11.69
N LYS A 151 -14.01 -18.55 10.60
CA LYS A 151 -15.42 -18.16 10.46
C LYS A 151 -15.92 -18.54 9.08
N GLY A 152 -17.04 -19.26 9.02
CA GLY A 152 -17.71 -19.55 7.76
C GLY A 152 -18.37 -18.32 7.14
N LYS A 153 -18.47 -18.29 5.81
CA LYS A 153 -19.28 -17.30 5.09
C LYS A 153 -20.76 -17.47 5.51
N GLY A 154 -21.47 -16.38 5.71
CA GLY A 154 -22.85 -16.39 6.21
C GLY A 154 -23.00 -16.60 7.73
N SER A 155 -21.91 -16.80 8.48
CA SER A 155 -21.90 -17.01 9.94
C SER A 155 -21.44 -15.77 10.67
N LEU A 156 -21.96 -15.54 11.87
CA LEU A 156 -21.46 -14.56 12.84
C LEU A 156 -20.63 -15.22 13.94
N THR A 157 -20.38 -16.52 13.85
CA THR A 157 -19.64 -17.25 14.87
C THR A 157 -18.21 -17.51 14.44
N ILE A 158 -17.27 -17.06 15.27
CA ILE A 158 -15.87 -17.39 15.17
C ILE A 158 -15.60 -18.68 15.94
N ASN A 159 -14.95 -19.64 15.31
CA ASN A 159 -14.50 -20.87 15.91
C ASN A 159 -13.01 -20.77 16.20
N ILE A 160 -12.62 -21.16 17.41
CA ILE A 160 -11.24 -21.17 17.87
C ILE A 160 -10.86 -22.60 18.20
N LYS A 161 -9.86 -23.14 17.53
CA LYS A 161 -9.31 -24.48 17.74
C LYS A 161 -7.87 -24.35 18.22
N GLU A 162 -7.59 -24.89 19.39
CA GLU A 162 -6.22 -25.02 19.90
C GLU A 162 -5.66 -26.37 19.46
N ASN A 163 -4.43 -26.35 18.95
CA ASN A 163 -3.72 -27.57 18.61
C ASN A 163 -2.84 -27.99 19.79
N ASN A 164 -2.79 -29.28 20.05
CA ASN A 164 -1.91 -29.83 21.07
C ASN A 164 -0.45 -29.68 20.62
N ILE A 165 0.35 -29.06 21.46
CA ILE A 165 1.79 -28.96 21.23
C ILE A 165 2.44 -30.31 21.64
N PRO A 166 3.20 -30.93 20.74
CA PRO A 166 3.88 -32.21 21.06
C PRO A 166 4.85 -32.06 22.27
N GLU A 167 4.85 -33.01 23.19
CA GLU A 167 5.75 -33.00 24.37
C GLU A 167 7.23 -32.79 24.01
N LYS A 168 7.68 -33.33 22.87
CA LYS A 168 9.05 -33.15 22.36
C LYS A 168 9.50 -31.70 22.17
N VAL A 169 8.57 -30.79 22.09
CA VAL A 169 8.88 -29.34 21.98
C VAL A 169 9.40 -28.83 23.30
N PHE A 170 8.85 -29.33 24.41
CA PHE A 170 9.23 -28.91 25.76
C PHE A 170 10.58 -29.46 26.21
N ASP A 171 11.15 -30.43 25.50
CA ASP A 171 12.56 -30.86 25.65
C ASP A 171 13.54 -29.76 25.24
N LYS A 172 13.11 -28.84 24.35
CA LYS A 172 13.93 -27.73 23.82
C LYS A 172 13.57 -26.36 24.39
N ILE A 173 12.31 -26.16 24.77
CA ILE A 173 11.80 -24.90 25.29
C ILE A 173 11.08 -25.18 26.60
N PRO A 174 11.48 -24.57 27.73
CA PRO A 174 10.76 -24.72 28.99
C PRO A 174 9.28 -24.35 28.84
N ARG A 175 8.41 -25.17 29.41
CA ARG A 175 6.95 -25.00 29.33
C ARG A 175 6.51 -23.62 29.82
N ASP A 176 7.11 -23.12 30.89
CA ASP A 176 6.84 -21.78 31.45
C ASP A 176 7.23 -20.67 30.50
N PHE A 177 8.32 -20.82 29.75
CA PHE A 177 8.73 -19.86 28.74
C PHE A 177 7.74 -19.84 27.57
N PHE A 178 7.34 -21.04 27.11
CA PHE A 178 6.35 -21.16 26.06
C PHE A 178 5.00 -20.53 26.43
N GLU A 179 4.51 -20.78 27.67
CA GLU A 179 3.25 -20.21 28.17
C GLU A 179 3.29 -18.68 28.27
N ARG A 180 4.44 -18.10 28.56
CA ARG A 180 4.63 -16.61 28.59
C ARG A 180 4.78 -16.02 27.19
N ALA A 181 5.38 -16.74 26.27
CA ALA A 181 5.64 -16.26 24.90
C ALA A 181 4.42 -16.36 23.98
N LYS A 182 3.45 -17.23 24.28
CA LYS A 182 2.27 -17.38 23.44
C LYS A 182 1.35 -16.14 23.55
N PRO A 183 0.90 -15.62 22.40
CA PRO A 183 -0.02 -14.49 22.39
C PRO A 183 -1.38 -14.88 23.02
N SER A 184 -2.03 -13.93 23.69
CA SER A 184 -3.34 -14.19 24.28
C SER A 184 -4.40 -14.45 23.22
N LYS A 185 -5.36 -15.32 23.51
CA LYS A 185 -6.46 -15.63 22.57
C LYS A 185 -7.31 -14.39 22.26
N LYS A 186 -7.54 -13.53 23.25
CA LYS A 186 -8.26 -12.26 23.05
C LYS A 186 -7.57 -11.40 22.00
N LEU A 187 -6.26 -11.24 22.09
CA LEU A 187 -5.44 -10.51 21.14
C LEU A 187 -5.65 -11.06 19.71
N LEU A 188 -5.49 -12.39 19.54
CA LEU A 188 -5.59 -13.02 18.23
C LEU A 188 -6.99 -12.90 17.63
N ILE A 189 -8.05 -12.88 18.46
CA ILE A 189 -9.43 -12.68 18.01
C ILE A 189 -9.63 -11.23 17.55
N ILE A 190 -9.22 -10.24 18.37
CA ILE A 190 -9.32 -8.82 18.03
C ILE A 190 -8.56 -8.55 16.74
N TYR A 191 -7.32 -9.04 16.64
CA TYR A 191 -6.50 -8.95 15.44
C TYR A 191 -7.21 -9.55 14.20
N SER A 192 -7.80 -10.73 14.34
CA SER A 192 -8.53 -11.38 13.25
C SER A 192 -9.78 -10.60 12.83
N ILE A 193 -10.53 -10.04 13.79
CA ILE A 193 -11.73 -9.24 13.50
C ILE A 193 -11.33 -7.99 12.72
N ILE A 194 -10.36 -7.22 13.20
CA ILE A 194 -9.90 -6.00 12.52
C ILE A 194 -9.39 -6.34 11.11
N ARG A 195 -8.58 -7.37 10.95
CA ARG A 195 -8.08 -7.78 9.63
C ARG A 195 -9.20 -8.15 8.66
N VAL A 196 -10.25 -8.80 9.14
CA VAL A 196 -11.42 -9.12 8.31
C VAL A 196 -12.15 -7.85 7.88
N LEU A 197 -12.37 -6.93 8.80
CA LEU A 197 -12.99 -5.63 8.51
C LEU A 197 -12.15 -4.80 7.52
N LEU A 198 -10.82 -4.92 7.58
CA LEU A 198 -9.87 -4.29 6.66
C LEU A 198 -9.51 -5.19 5.45
N SER A 199 -10.43 -6.06 5.03
CA SER A 199 -10.31 -6.89 3.81
C SER A 199 -9.06 -7.79 3.78
N LYS A 200 -8.59 -8.26 4.96
CA LYS A 200 -7.50 -9.24 5.14
C LYS A 200 -6.14 -8.81 4.54
N THR A 201 -5.86 -7.51 4.49
CA THR A 201 -4.58 -7.00 3.98
C THR A 201 -3.41 -7.69 4.70
N GLU A 202 -2.46 -8.25 3.94
CA GLU A 202 -1.29 -8.96 4.46
C GLU A 202 -0.06 -8.08 4.55
N ASP A 203 0.09 -7.16 3.61
CA ASP A 203 1.16 -6.17 3.60
C ASP A 203 0.63 -4.82 3.13
N THR A 204 1.14 -3.75 3.73
CA THR A 204 0.80 -2.37 3.36
C THR A 204 2.10 -1.63 3.11
N PHE A 205 2.23 -1.04 1.94
CA PHE A 205 3.43 -0.33 1.56
C PHE A 205 3.10 1.02 0.93
N PHE A 206 3.75 2.07 1.43
CA PHE A 206 3.59 3.43 0.93
C PHE A 206 4.86 3.89 0.20
N ILE A 207 4.70 4.36 -1.03
CA ILE A 207 5.77 4.92 -1.86
C ILE A 207 5.51 6.43 -2.02
N PRO A 208 6.33 7.31 -1.41
CA PRO A 208 6.14 8.76 -1.47
C PRO A 208 6.51 9.33 -2.85
N ALA A 209 6.08 10.56 -3.13
CA ALA A 209 6.46 11.28 -4.36
C ALA A 209 7.98 11.50 -4.47
N SER A 210 8.68 11.69 -3.33
CA SER A 210 10.14 11.88 -3.25
C SER A 210 10.95 10.58 -3.40
N ARG A 211 10.33 9.47 -3.78
CA ARG A 211 10.96 8.12 -3.82
C ARG A 211 12.25 7.98 -4.62
N SER A 212 12.50 8.88 -5.58
CA SER A 212 13.74 8.90 -6.35
C SER A 212 14.99 9.18 -5.50
N PHE A 213 14.81 9.72 -4.30
CA PHE A 213 15.87 9.95 -3.35
C PHE A 213 16.49 8.65 -2.82
N PHE A 214 15.68 7.63 -2.54
CA PHE A 214 16.13 6.42 -1.85
C PHE A 214 17.24 5.65 -2.58
N PRO A 215 17.13 5.32 -3.88
CA PRO A 215 18.17 4.54 -4.55
C PRO A 215 19.49 5.31 -4.72
N VAL A 216 19.44 6.65 -4.77
CA VAL A 216 20.62 7.51 -4.95
C VAL A 216 21.35 7.74 -3.64
N PHE A 217 20.64 7.99 -2.56
CA PHE A 217 21.22 8.38 -1.27
C PHE A 217 21.33 7.24 -0.26
N TYR A 218 20.80 6.05 -0.59
CA TYR A 218 20.83 4.90 0.32
C TYR A 218 22.24 4.59 0.86
N GLN A 219 23.25 4.61 0.01
CA GLN A 219 24.62 4.36 0.41
C GLN A 219 25.11 5.35 1.47
N TYR A 220 24.85 6.64 1.26
CA TYR A 220 25.24 7.70 2.21
C TYR A 220 24.53 7.56 3.55
N ILE A 221 23.24 7.29 3.52
CA ILE A 221 22.43 7.07 4.73
C ILE A 221 22.98 5.87 5.52
N TYR A 222 23.25 4.75 4.82
CA TYR A 222 23.80 3.55 5.44
C TYR A 222 25.17 3.80 6.06
N GLU A 223 26.08 4.51 5.37
CA GLU A 223 27.39 4.87 5.88
C GLU A 223 27.31 5.76 7.13
N ILE A 224 26.36 6.67 7.14
CA ILE A 224 26.08 7.55 8.27
C ILE A 224 25.55 6.76 9.47
N GLU A 225 24.56 5.90 9.30
CA GLU A 225 24.05 5.04 10.38
C GLU A 225 25.13 4.12 10.95
N ARG A 226 25.97 3.54 10.08
CA ARG A 226 27.09 2.70 10.48
C ARG A 226 28.11 3.46 11.32
N ASN A 227 28.35 4.72 10.97
CA ASN A 227 29.37 5.57 11.58
C ASN A 227 28.87 6.34 12.81
N LYS A 228 27.62 6.19 13.24
CA LYS A 228 27.04 6.78 14.47
C LYS A 228 27.88 6.53 15.76
N ARG A 229 28.92 5.72 15.68
CA ARG A 229 29.84 5.43 16.80
C ARG A 229 31.10 6.31 16.87
N SER A 230 31.31 7.28 15.95
CA SER A 230 32.45 8.18 15.97
C SER A 230 32.06 9.65 16.07
N GLU A 231 32.79 10.40 16.88
CA GLU A 231 32.58 11.81 17.25
C GLU A 231 32.59 12.81 16.07
N TYR A 232 33.12 12.38 14.90
CA TYR A 232 33.21 13.19 13.69
C TYR A 232 31.87 13.42 12.99
N ASN A 233 30.83 12.68 13.34
CA ASN A 233 29.56 12.65 12.61
C ASN A 233 28.45 13.51 13.23
N ARG A 234 28.72 14.33 14.25
CA ARG A 234 27.67 15.13 14.90
C ARG A 234 26.94 16.08 13.95
N ARG A 235 27.60 16.69 12.96
CA ARG A 235 26.98 17.53 11.95
C ARG A 235 26.16 16.76 10.89
N LEU A 236 26.57 15.54 10.61
CA LEU A 236 25.83 14.64 9.73
C LEU A 236 24.65 13.98 10.47
N GLN A 237 24.77 13.77 11.79
CA GLN A 237 23.64 13.35 12.61
C GLN A 237 22.49 14.37 12.60
N GLU A 238 22.78 15.66 12.66
CA GLU A 238 21.77 16.72 12.55
C GLU A 238 21.06 16.71 11.17
N LEU A 239 21.76 16.32 10.09
CA LEU A 239 21.17 16.15 8.76
C LEU A 239 20.33 14.87 8.65
N ILE A 240 20.71 13.79 9.38
CA ILE A 240 19.97 12.51 9.39
C ILE A 240 18.81 12.55 10.37
N GLU A 241 18.96 13.21 11.52
CA GLU A 241 17.86 13.48 12.42
C GLU A 241 16.73 14.19 11.67
N ASN A 242 17.08 15.06 10.70
CA ASN A 242 16.11 15.66 9.78
C ASN A 242 15.54 14.68 8.73
N ILE A 243 16.28 13.61 8.35
CA ILE A 243 15.77 12.55 7.44
C ILE A 243 15.01 11.47 8.22
N ASP A 244 15.43 11.16 9.45
CA ASP A 244 14.66 10.34 10.40
C ASP A 244 13.31 11.00 10.76
N ASP A 245 13.17 12.29 10.46
CA ASP A 245 11.97 13.08 10.67
C ASP A 245 10.88 12.93 9.60
N ASP A 246 11.10 12.16 8.54
CA ASP A 246 10.15 12.00 7.43
C ASP A 246 8.96 11.05 7.72
N GLY A 247 8.80 10.58 8.95
CA GLY A 247 7.68 9.74 9.37
C GLY A 247 7.88 8.23 9.14
N ASP A 248 6.98 7.43 9.73
CA ASP A 248 7.06 5.96 9.74
C ASP A 248 7.02 5.32 8.35
N THR A 249 6.39 5.97 7.37
CA THR A 249 6.31 5.46 5.99
C THR A 249 7.67 5.42 5.31
N ASN A 250 8.50 6.44 5.50
CA ASN A 250 9.85 6.48 4.94
C ASN A 250 10.78 5.53 5.70
N ARG A 251 10.63 5.43 7.02
CA ARG A 251 11.32 4.43 7.85
C ARG A 251 11.03 3.00 7.40
N ASP A 252 9.79 2.70 6.99
CA ASP A 252 9.45 1.38 6.44
C ASP A 252 10.25 1.06 5.17
N ILE A 253 10.41 2.03 4.26
CA ILE A 253 11.27 1.85 3.07
C ILE A 253 12.73 1.58 3.47
N PHE A 254 13.33 2.38 4.36
CA PHE A 254 14.70 2.18 4.81
C PHE A 254 14.89 0.83 5.49
N LYS A 255 13.97 0.43 6.36
CA LYS A 255 13.99 -0.87 7.00
C LYS A 255 13.97 -2.01 5.99
N ARG A 256 13.12 -1.93 4.96
CA ARG A 256 13.06 -2.93 3.89
C ARG A 256 14.34 -2.95 3.06
N LEU A 257 14.91 -1.79 2.75
CA LEU A 257 16.20 -1.72 2.05
C LEU A 257 17.35 -2.33 2.86
N GLN A 258 17.36 -2.18 4.18
CA GLN A 258 18.40 -2.73 5.05
C GLN A 258 18.23 -4.21 5.35
N GLU A 259 17.02 -4.66 5.64
CA GLU A 259 16.76 -5.98 6.20
C GLU A 259 16.27 -7.01 5.16
N GLN A 260 15.59 -6.56 4.12
CA GLN A 260 14.86 -7.45 3.22
C GLN A 260 15.50 -7.61 1.83
N LEU A 261 16.55 -6.83 1.53
CA LEU A 261 17.31 -7.06 0.30
C LEU A 261 18.31 -8.21 0.47
N PRO A 262 18.58 -8.97 -0.62
CA PRO A 262 19.53 -10.06 -0.57
C PRO A 262 20.94 -9.51 -0.29
N LYS A 263 21.51 -9.85 0.86
CA LYS A 263 22.90 -9.53 1.19
C LYS A 263 23.80 -10.53 0.48
N ARG A 264 24.68 -10.07 -0.39
CA ARG A 264 25.69 -10.90 -1.03
C ARG A 264 26.78 -11.22 0.00
N SER A 265 26.90 -12.49 0.38
CA SER A 265 28.09 -13.00 1.08
C SER A 265 29.13 -13.40 0.03
N TYR A 266 30.37 -12.97 0.17
CA TYR A 266 31.47 -13.29 -0.76
C TYR A 266 31.85 -14.79 -0.75
N THR A 267 31.42 -15.54 0.24
CA THR A 267 31.79 -16.96 0.42
C THR A 267 30.74 -17.93 -0.10
N GLU A 268 29.56 -17.45 -0.49
CA GLU A 268 28.53 -18.30 -1.10
C GLU A 268 28.19 -17.77 -2.49
N PRO A 269 28.18 -18.63 -3.54
CA PRO A 269 27.55 -18.25 -4.80
C PRO A 269 26.13 -17.81 -4.46
N LEU A 270 25.67 -16.72 -5.11
CA LEU A 270 24.32 -16.17 -4.96
C LEU A 270 23.37 -17.25 -4.51
N ASN A 271 23.01 -17.24 -3.24
CA ASN A 271 22.02 -18.15 -2.75
C ASN A 271 20.70 -17.70 -3.39
N THR A 272 20.51 -18.20 -4.62
CA THR A 272 19.35 -18.01 -5.48
C THR A 272 18.05 -18.48 -4.81
N ASN A 273 18.14 -18.97 -3.58
CA ASN A 273 17.05 -19.52 -2.78
C ASN A 273 16.33 -18.52 -1.87
N LYS A 274 16.74 -17.25 -1.75
CA LYS A 274 15.75 -16.22 -1.38
C LYS A 274 14.91 -15.98 -2.62
N LYS A 275 13.80 -16.69 -2.67
CA LYS A 275 12.79 -16.65 -3.73
C LYS A 275 12.59 -15.21 -4.21
N ILE A 276 13.14 -14.90 -5.37
CA ILE A 276 12.55 -13.90 -6.25
C ILE A 276 11.06 -14.23 -6.26
N ASN A 277 10.25 -13.28 -6.01
CA ASN A 277 8.81 -13.50 -5.90
C ASN A 277 8.27 -13.91 -7.28
N SER A 278 8.33 -15.22 -7.58
CA SER A 278 7.93 -15.78 -8.88
C SER A 278 6.47 -15.43 -9.24
N VAL A 279 5.68 -15.05 -8.25
CA VAL A 279 4.28 -14.66 -8.41
C VAL A 279 4.14 -13.40 -9.29
N TYR A 280 5.08 -12.45 -9.22
CA TYR A 280 5.03 -11.18 -9.95
C TYR A 280 5.98 -11.11 -11.14
N ASN A 281 6.48 -12.24 -11.66
CA ASN A 281 7.45 -12.24 -12.77
C ASN A 281 6.96 -11.45 -14.00
N SER A 282 5.70 -11.62 -14.40
CA SER A 282 5.12 -10.86 -15.53
C SER A 282 5.17 -9.35 -15.29
N LEU A 283 4.85 -8.90 -14.08
CA LEU A 283 4.90 -7.47 -13.72
C LEU A 283 6.34 -6.96 -13.64
N ILE A 284 7.28 -7.77 -13.15
CA ILE A 284 8.71 -7.45 -13.08
C ILE A 284 9.27 -7.28 -14.50
N GLU A 285 8.93 -8.15 -15.43
CA GLU A 285 9.31 -8.04 -16.85
C GLU A 285 8.75 -6.77 -17.49
N LYS A 286 7.48 -6.44 -17.25
CA LYS A 286 6.88 -5.17 -17.69
C LYS A 286 7.61 -3.96 -17.10
N MET A 287 8.01 -4.02 -15.81
CA MET A 287 8.80 -2.96 -15.18
C MET A 287 10.17 -2.80 -15.82
N ILE A 288 10.86 -3.90 -16.14
CA ILE A 288 12.14 -3.88 -16.86
C ILE A 288 11.96 -3.22 -18.24
N GLY A 289 10.92 -3.60 -18.97
CA GLY A 289 10.58 -2.97 -20.25
C GLY A 289 10.24 -1.48 -20.12
N LEU A 290 9.55 -1.09 -19.04
CA LEU A 290 9.19 0.32 -18.76
C LEU A 290 10.42 1.17 -18.41
N MET A 291 11.38 0.62 -17.67
CA MET A 291 12.63 1.30 -17.30
C MET A 291 13.67 1.27 -18.42
N GLY A 292 13.55 0.34 -19.37
CA GLY A 292 14.56 0.09 -20.42
C GLY A 292 15.80 -0.64 -19.89
N GLY A 293 15.67 -1.37 -18.76
CA GLY A 293 16.74 -2.11 -18.13
C GLY A 293 16.39 -2.59 -16.73
N GLU A 294 17.33 -3.22 -16.05
CA GLU A 294 17.16 -3.86 -14.75
C GLU A 294 17.95 -3.18 -13.64
N ILE A 295 17.39 -3.15 -12.43
CA ILE A 295 18.12 -2.71 -11.24
C ILE A 295 18.92 -3.89 -10.70
N THR A 296 20.22 -3.71 -10.61
CA THR A 296 21.15 -4.66 -10.00
C THR A 296 21.55 -4.17 -8.59
N ILE A 297 21.78 -5.14 -7.72
CA ILE A 297 22.14 -4.91 -6.32
C ILE A 297 23.49 -5.55 -6.11
N SER A 298 24.51 -4.76 -5.76
CA SER A 298 25.85 -5.25 -5.42
C SER A 298 26.22 -4.82 -4.02
N SER A 299 27.02 -5.65 -3.34
CA SER A 299 27.75 -5.25 -2.14
C SER A 299 29.22 -5.59 -2.34
N LEU A 300 30.10 -4.61 -2.17
CA LEU A 300 31.53 -4.78 -2.40
C LEU A 300 32.20 -5.68 -1.35
N GLU A 301 31.61 -5.77 -0.13
CA GLU A 301 32.08 -6.63 0.98
C GLU A 301 30.88 -7.07 1.84
N SER A 302 31.04 -8.11 2.65
CA SER A 302 30.00 -8.56 3.59
C SER A 302 29.55 -7.51 4.62
N ILE A 303 30.28 -6.41 4.72
CA ILE A 303 30.08 -5.28 5.64
C ILE A 303 29.81 -3.98 4.87
N ALA A 304 29.96 -3.96 3.54
CA ALA A 304 29.77 -2.77 2.71
C ALA A 304 28.27 -2.47 2.47
N PRO A 305 27.89 -1.21 2.33
CA PRO A 305 26.55 -0.83 1.97
C PRO A 305 26.17 -1.42 0.61
N ILE A 306 24.89 -1.75 0.48
CA ILE A 306 24.30 -2.17 -0.79
C ILE A 306 24.38 -0.99 -1.76
N GLN A 307 24.86 -1.25 -2.96
CA GLN A 307 24.87 -0.29 -4.07
C GLN A 307 23.86 -0.71 -5.11
N PHE A 308 23.06 0.25 -5.54
CA PHE A 308 22.14 0.08 -6.65
C PHE A 308 22.78 0.56 -7.93
N SER A 309 22.67 -0.24 -8.99
CA SER A 309 23.10 0.12 -10.33
C SER A 309 21.99 -0.19 -11.32
N PHE A 310 21.95 0.55 -12.42
CA PHE A 310 21.01 0.33 -13.50
C PHE A 310 21.72 -0.36 -14.65
N LYS A 311 21.30 -1.58 -14.99
CA LYS A 311 21.84 -2.36 -16.10
C LYS A 311 20.94 -2.20 -17.32
N PHE A 312 21.37 -1.41 -18.29
CA PHE A 312 20.64 -1.17 -19.54
C PHE A 312 21.21 -1.99 -20.71
N ASP A 313 22.38 -2.57 -20.58
CA ASP A 313 23.04 -3.44 -21.55
C ASP A 313 23.75 -4.58 -20.77
N GLU A 314 23.96 -5.73 -21.42
CA GLU A 314 24.60 -6.89 -20.76
C GLU A 314 25.98 -6.59 -20.17
N SER A 315 26.69 -5.61 -20.70
CA SER A 315 28.07 -5.27 -20.36
C SER A 315 28.27 -4.02 -19.50
N LYS A 316 27.19 -3.26 -19.19
CA LYS A 316 27.34 -1.94 -18.54
C LYS A 316 26.34 -1.73 -17.41
N ASP A 317 26.87 -1.58 -16.20
CA ASP A 317 26.15 -1.14 -15.01
C ASP A 317 26.38 0.36 -14.82
N LEU A 318 25.29 1.13 -14.78
CA LEU A 318 25.31 2.56 -14.56
C LEU A 318 24.98 2.85 -13.08
N PRO A 319 25.80 3.59 -12.33
CA PRO A 319 25.42 4.02 -10.99
C PRO A 319 24.09 4.78 -10.98
N MET A 320 23.27 4.61 -9.93
CA MET A 320 21.91 5.19 -9.89
C MET A 320 21.87 6.71 -10.03
N TYR A 321 22.87 7.43 -9.55
CA TYR A 321 22.95 8.89 -9.71
C TYR A 321 23.16 9.36 -11.16
N LEU A 322 23.55 8.45 -12.07
CA LEU A 322 23.65 8.70 -13.52
C LEU A 322 22.44 8.14 -14.29
N ALA A 323 21.60 7.35 -13.64
CA ALA A 323 20.36 6.86 -14.25
C ALA A 323 19.34 8.00 -14.41
N SER A 324 18.41 7.85 -15.34
CA SER A 324 17.36 8.84 -15.56
C SER A 324 16.47 9.01 -14.32
N SER A 325 15.85 10.17 -14.17
CA SER A 325 14.90 10.43 -13.09
C SER A 325 13.72 9.45 -13.09
N SER A 326 13.26 9.01 -14.26
CA SER A 326 12.20 7.99 -14.40
C SER A 326 12.63 6.64 -13.84
N VAL A 327 13.87 6.19 -14.11
CA VAL A 327 14.41 4.95 -13.55
C VAL A 327 14.47 5.04 -12.03
N ASN A 328 14.99 6.15 -11.48
CA ASN A 328 15.05 6.37 -10.04
C ASN A 328 13.66 6.35 -9.39
N GLN A 329 12.64 6.95 -10.03
CA GLN A 329 11.25 6.94 -9.58
C GLN A 329 10.63 5.54 -9.55
N LEU A 330 10.96 4.69 -10.51
CA LEU A 330 10.39 3.35 -10.65
C LEU A 330 11.12 2.30 -9.81
N THR A 331 12.34 2.58 -9.33
CA THR A 331 13.19 1.62 -8.62
C THR A 331 12.52 1.04 -7.38
N ILE A 332 11.89 1.85 -6.54
CA ILE A 332 11.26 1.36 -5.31
C ILE A 332 10.06 0.44 -5.62
N LEU A 333 9.26 0.76 -6.64
CA LEU A 333 8.19 -0.11 -7.10
C LEU A 333 8.73 -1.44 -7.65
N TYR A 334 9.80 -1.39 -8.44
CA TYR A 334 10.48 -2.58 -8.95
C TYR A 334 10.98 -3.48 -7.81
N LEU A 335 11.66 -2.91 -6.81
CA LEU A 335 12.15 -3.64 -5.63
C LEU A 335 11.00 -4.22 -4.81
N TYR A 336 9.91 -3.48 -4.67
CA TYR A 336 8.71 -3.96 -3.99
C TYR A 336 8.15 -5.22 -4.65
N LEU A 337 7.92 -5.19 -5.95
CA LEU A 337 7.39 -6.34 -6.69
C LEU A 337 8.36 -7.54 -6.64
N LYS A 338 9.67 -7.28 -6.74
CA LYS A 338 10.69 -8.33 -6.82
C LYS A 338 10.99 -9.02 -5.48
N TYR A 339 10.94 -8.28 -4.36
CA TYR A 339 11.46 -8.77 -3.09
C TYR A 339 10.49 -8.65 -1.90
N TRP A 340 9.55 -7.70 -1.90
CA TRP A 340 8.80 -7.33 -0.70
C TRP A 340 7.33 -7.69 -0.74
N ALA A 341 6.69 -7.63 -1.91
CA ALA A 341 5.28 -7.93 -2.04
C ALA A 341 4.99 -9.38 -1.59
N LYS A 342 3.93 -9.57 -0.82
CA LYS A 342 3.43 -10.90 -0.48
C LYS A 342 2.72 -11.50 -1.69
N GLU A 343 2.48 -12.82 -1.67
CA GLU A 343 1.84 -13.52 -2.80
C GLU A 343 0.47 -12.92 -3.16
N LYS A 344 -0.26 -12.36 -2.21
CA LYS A 344 -1.60 -11.77 -2.40
C LYS A 344 -1.96 -10.81 -1.25
N ASN A 345 -3.09 -10.12 -1.42
CA ASN A 345 -3.70 -9.25 -0.41
C ASN A 345 -2.77 -8.11 0.04
N ASN A 346 -1.90 -7.63 -0.84
CA ASN A 346 -1.10 -6.45 -0.57
C ASN A 346 -1.95 -5.18 -0.75
N PHE A 347 -1.59 -4.12 -0.04
CA PHE A 347 -2.10 -2.78 -0.29
C PHE A 347 -0.94 -1.83 -0.57
N LEU A 348 -0.73 -1.55 -1.84
CA LEU A 348 0.31 -0.66 -2.35
C LEU A 348 -0.25 0.74 -2.52
N MET A 349 0.39 1.71 -1.89
CA MET A 349 0.03 3.14 -1.99
C MET A 349 1.17 3.90 -2.65
N ILE A 350 0.88 4.66 -3.70
CA ILE A 350 1.89 5.43 -4.45
C ILE A 350 1.43 6.87 -4.57
N ASP A 351 2.25 7.76 -4.03
CA ASP A 351 2.02 9.19 -4.16
C ASP A 351 2.61 9.68 -5.49
N GLU A 352 1.77 10.30 -6.34
CA GLU A 352 2.12 10.84 -7.66
C GLU A 352 2.96 9.87 -8.52
N PRO A 353 2.44 8.70 -8.90
CA PRO A 353 3.19 7.71 -9.68
C PRO A 353 3.69 8.23 -11.03
N GLU A 354 3.03 9.25 -11.61
CA GLU A 354 3.35 9.88 -12.88
C GLU A 354 4.58 10.78 -12.89
N VAL A 355 5.08 11.17 -11.73
CA VAL A 355 6.19 12.14 -11.63
C VAL A 355 7.40 11.64 -12.40
N ASN A 356 7.96 12.52 -13.26
CA ASN A 356 9.10 12.24 -14.16
C ASN A 356 8.86 11.12 -15.20
N LEU A 357 7.62 10.72 -15.47
CA LEU A 357 7.30 9.76 -16.51
C LEU A 357 6.76 10.42 -17.78
N HIS A 358 7.30 10.01 -18.93
CA HIS A 358 6.71 10.33 -20.23
C HIS A 358 5.25 9.82 -20.29
N PRO A 359 4.31 10.50 -20.96
CA PRO A 359 2.91 10.08 -21.09
C PRO A 359 2.72 8.61 -21.47
N GLU A 360 3.47 8.10 -22.43
CA GLU A 360 3.41 6.69 -22.81
C GLU A 360 3.79 5.74 -21.65
N ASN A 361 4.77 6.13 -20.85
CA ASN A 361 5.19 5.34 -19.70
C ASN A 361 4.17 5.42 -18.55
N GLN A 362 3.39 6.49 -18.44
CA GLN A 362 2.27 6.57 -17.50
C GLN A 362 1.19 5.52 -17.85
N ILE A 363 0.90 5.32 -19.15
CA ILE A 363 -0.05 4.30 -19.61
C ILE A 363 0.47 2.90 -19.24
N ARG A 364 1.74 2.61 -19.55
CA ARG A 364 2.38 1.31 -19.21
C ARG A 364 2.41 1.05 -17.69
N LEU A 365 2.62 2.10 -16.90
CA LEU A 365 2.59 1.98 -15.45
C LEU A 365 1.17 1.63 -14.95
N MET A 366 0.12 2.27 -15.49
CA MET A 366 -1.26 1.93 -15.13
C MET A 366 -1.60 0.49 -15.49
N ASP A 367 -1.12 -0.03 -16.63
CA ASP A 367 -1.26 -1.44 -17.00
C ASP A 367 -0.70 -2.37 -15.90
N ILE A 368 0.50 -2.06 -15.40
CA ILE A 368 1.13 -2.80 -14.29
C ILE A 368 0.30 -2.72 -13.01
N LEU A 369 -0.18 -1.53 -12.64
CA LEU A 369 -0.93 -1.33 -11.39
C LEU A 369 -2.31 -2.00 -11.43
N VAL A 370 -3.02 -1.94 -12.55
CA VAL A 370 -4.32 -2.60 -12.71
C VAL A 370 -4.14 -4.13 -12.72
N GLN A 371 -3.12 -4.64 -13.41
CA GLN A 371 -2.79 -6.07 -13.39
C GLN A 371 -2.43 -6.54 -11.97
N PHE A 372 -1.63 -5.79 -11.23
CA PHE A 372 -1.30 -6.10 -9.84
C PHE A 372 -2.54 -6.26 -8.96
N VAL A 373 -3.57 -5.44 -9.16
CA VAL A 373 -4.84 -5.53 -8.44
C VAL A 373 -5.65 -6.76 -8.84
N THR A 374 -5.74 -7.03 -10.14
CA THR A 374 -6.69 -8.02 -10.67
C THR A 374 -6.20 -9.45 -10.53
N GLU A 375 -4.90 -9.71 -10.60
CA GLU A 375 -4.35 -11.07 -10.59
C GLU A 375 -4.26 -11.69 -9.19
N HIS A 376 -3.97 -10.89 -8.13
CA HIS A 376 -3.61 -11.45 -6.81
C HIS A 376 -4.44 -10.91 -5.66
N ASN A 377 -5.66 -10.40 -5.95
CA ASN A 377 -6.54 -9.77 -4.96
C ASN A 377 -5.82 -8.68 -4.14
N ASN A 378 -4.90 -7.98 -4.80
CA ASN A 378 -4.19 -6.86 -4.22
C ASN A 378 -5.03 -5.59 -4.29
N ARG A 379 -4.51 -4.53 -3.67
CA ARG A 379 -5.10 -3.20 -3.63
C ARG A 379 -4.05 -2.18 -4.01
N VAL A 380 -4.50 -1.15 -4.68
CA VAL A 380 -3.67 0.00 -5.04
C VAL A 380 -4.38 1.29 -4.64
N LEU A 381 -3.62 2.25 -4.13
CA LEU A 381 -4.02 3.63 -4.00
C LEU A 381 -2.99 4.50 -4.72
N ILE A 382 -3.46 5.37 -5.60
CA ILE A 382 -2.64 6.41 -6.20
C ILE A 382 -3.18 7.80 -5.83
N THR A 383 -2.29 8.74 -5.55
CA THR A 383 -2.63 10.16 -5.65
C THR A 383 -2.14 10.65 -7.00
N THR A 384 -2.89 11.48 -7.70
CA THR A 384 -2.47 11.91 -9.03
C THR A 384 -3.00 13.28 -9.41
N HIS A 385 -2.22 13.96 -10.27
CA HIS A 385 -2.60 15.14 -11.01
C HIS A 385 -2.64 14.90 -12.53
N SER A 386 -2.43 13.64 -12.96
CA SER A 386 -2.39 13.29 -14.38
C SER A 386 -3.77 12.94 -14.94
N PRO A 387 -4.28 13.70 -15.92
CA PRO A 387 -5.48 13.30 -16.65
C PRO A 387 -5.27 11.99 -17.43
N ILE A 388 -4.04 11.70 -17.87
CA ILE A 388 -3.72 10.47 -18.59
C ILE A 388 -3.97 9.23 -17.73
N LEU A 389 -3.52 9.26 -16.46
CA LEU A 389 -3.76 8.14 -15.55
C LEU A 389 -5.26 7.92 -15.28
N THR A 390 -6.04 9.00 -15.20
CA THR A 390 -7.48 8.91 -14.97
C THR A 390 -8.22 8.39 -16.20
N ASP A 391 -7.85 8.84 -17.38
CA ASP A 391 -8.50 8.42 -18.64
C ASP A 391 -8.19 6.95 -18.97
N ILE A 392 -6.93 6.52 -18.80
CA ILE A 392 -6.59 5.11 -19.04
C ILE A 392 -7.24 4.18 -18.00
N LEU A 393 -7.44 4.62 -16.77
CA LEU A 393 -8.19 3.86 -15.77
C LEU A 393 -9.65 3.63 -16.24
N ASN A 394 -10.29 4.65 -16.80
CA ASN A 394 -11.62 4.50 -17.39
C ASN A 394 -11.64 3.47 -18.52
N ASN A 395 -10.61 3.40 -19.36
CA ASN A 395 -10.54 2.41 -20.42
C ASN A 395 -10.57 0.98 -19.87
N TYR A 396 -9.91 0.70 -18.74
CA TYR A 396 -9.98 -0.62 -18.08
C TYR A 396 -11.38 -0.92 -17.51
N VAL A 397 -12.14 0.09 -17.08
CA VAL A 397 -13.55 -0.06 -16.69
C VAL A 397 -14.41 -0.39 -17.92
N TYR A 398 -14.19 0.29 -19.04
CA TYR A 398 -14.92 0.01 -20.28
C TYR A 398 -14.64 -1.42 -20.77
N LEU A 399 -13.39 -1.87 -20.74
CA LEU A 399 -13.04 -3.25 -21.10
C LEU A 399 -13.77 -4.26 -20.20
N HIS A 400 -13.85 -4.01 -18.87
CA HIS A 400 -14.59 -4.87 -17.96
C HIS A 400 -16.09 -4.88 -18.29
N THR A 401 -16.66 -3.72 -18.54
CA THR A 401 -18.08 -3.58 -18.90
C THR A 401 -18.40 -4.31 -20.20
N LEU A 402 -17.57 -4.15 -21.25
CA LEU A 402 -17.74 -4.84 -22.51
C LEU A 402 -17.65 -6.36 -22.36
N LYS A 403 -16.66 -6.86 -21.57
CA LYS A 403 -16.56 -8.28 -21.24
C LYS A 403 -17.80 -8.83 -20.53
N SER A 404 -18.41 -8.03 -19.66
CA SER A 404 -19.65 -8.43 -18.96
C SER A 404 -20.88 -8.57 -19.89
N TYR A 405 -20.81 -8.01 -21.10
CA TYR A 405 -21.77 -8.16 -22.18
C TYR A 405 -21.36 -9.21 -23.23
N ASP A 406 -20.36 -10.04 -22.91
CA ASP A 406 -19.80 -11.06 -23.82
C ASP A 406 -19.27 -10.48 -25.16
N VAL A 407 -18.81 -9.23 -25.14
CA VAL A 407 -18.22 -8.58 -26.30
C VAL A 407 -16.74 -8.98 -26.44
N ASP A 408 -16.32 -9.36 -27.65
CA ASP A 408 -14.93 -9.65 -27.94
C ASP A 408 -14.08 -8.37 -27.98
N VAL A 409 -13.51 -8.02 -26.84
CA VAL A 409 -12.68 -6.82 -26.69
C VAL A 409 -11.35 -6.94 -27.43
N THR A 410 -10.83 -8.15 -27.64
CA THR A 410 -9.58 -8.36 -28.38
C THR A 410 -9.77 -7.93 -29.83
N LYS A 411 -10.87 -8.34 -30.45
CA LYS A 411 -11.22 -7.93 -31.80
C LYS A 411 -11.41 -6.41 -31.95
N ILE A 412 -12.06 -5.78 -30.95
CA ILE A 412 -12.22 -4.30 -30.96
C ILE A 412 -10.85 -3.60 -30.93
N ILE A 413 -9.94 -4.08 -30.10
CA ILE A 413 -8.59 -3.51 -29.96
C ILE A 413 -7.79 -3.67 -31.27
N GLU A 414 -7.82 -4.86 -31.86
CA GLU A 414 -7.12 -5.17 -33.12
C GLU A 414 -7.68 -4.39 -34.29
N ASP A 415 -9.00 -4.43 -34.51
CA ASP A 415 -9.69 -3.76 -35.63
C ASP A 415 -9.49 -2.23 -35.62
N ASN A 416 -9.38 -1.63 -34.40
CA ASN A 416 -9.21 -0.19 -34.22
C ASN A 416 -7.77 0.22 -33.89
N GLN A 417 -6.82 -0.71 -33.87
CA GLN A 417 -5.39 -0.48 -33.62
C GLN A 417 -5.14 0.24 -32.26
N LEU A 418 -5.88 -0.12 -31.23
CA LEU A 418 -5.78 0.50 -29.90
C LEU A 418 -4.55 -0.02 -29.13
N LYS A 419 -3.35 0.41 -29.57
CA LYS A 419 -2.05 -0.10 -29.09
C LYS A 419 -1.76 0.07 -27.61
N ASN A 420 -2.50 0.94 -26.94
CA ASN A 420 -2.27 1.29 -25.53
C ASN A 420 -3.18 0.52 -24.56
N LEU A 421 -3.89 -0.49 -25.03
CA LEU A 421 -4.80 -1.29 -24.23
C LEU A 421 -4.43 -2.77 -24.27
N ASN A 422 -4.41 -3.39 -23.09
CA ASN A 422 -4.27 -4.84 -22.98
C ASN A 422 -5.66 -5.47 -22.81
N PRO A 423 -6.13 -6.32 -23.74
CA PRO A 423 -7.44 -6.94 -23.66
C PRO A 423 -7.61 -7.87 -22.46
N GLU A 424 -6.53 -8.41 -21.91
CA GLU A 424 -6.60 -9.34 -20.78
C GLU A 424 -6.86 -8.63 -19.45
N ILE A 425 -6.49 -7.35 -19.34
CA ILE A 425 -6.57 -6.58 -18.12
C ILE A 425 -7.85 -5.73 -18.10
N SER A 426 -8.58 -5.78 -17.01
CA SER A 426 -9.78 -4.95 -16.82
C SER A 426 -10.13 -4.86 -15.33
N ILE A 427 -10.86 -3.84 -14.93
CA ILE A 427 -11.25 -3.63 -13.53
C ILE A 427 -12.75 -3.32 -13.43
N ALA A 428 -13.41 -3.96 -12.46
CA ALA A 428 -14.83 -3.72 -12.22
C ALA A 428 -15.06 -2.32 -11.62
N LYS A 429 -16.12 -1.65 -12.03
CA LYS A 429 -16.49 -0.33 -11.48
C LYS A 429 -16.71 -0.37 -9.96
N GLU A 430 -17.20 -1.49 -9.44
CA GLU A 430 -17.45 -1.73 -8.02
C GLU A 430 -16.16 -1.76 -7.20
N ASP A 431 -15.03 -2.13 -7.83
CA ASP A 431 -13.71 -2.19 -7.21
C ASP A 431 -13.01 -0.81 -7.13
N LEU A 432 -13.55 0.23 -7.78
CA LEU A 432 -12.98 1.56 -7.79
C LEU A 432 -13.52 2.46 -6.68
N GLY A 433 -12.63 3.25 -6.07
CA GLY A 433 -12.94 4.37 -5.20
C GLY A 433 -12.22 5.63 -5.70
N VAL A 434 -12.95 6.60 -6.22
CA VAL A 434 -12.38 7.83 -6.78
C VAL A 434 -12.83 9.03 -5.98
N TYR A 435 -11.89 9.72 -5.35
CA TYR A 435 -12.16 10.80 -4.42
C TYR A 435 -11.42 12.08 -4.83
N PHE A 436 -12.18 13.17 -4.90
CA PHE A 436 -11.65 14.50 -5.19
C PHE A 436 -11.49 15.33 -3.91
N PHE A 437 -10.28 15.84 -3.70
CA PHE A 437 -9.90 16.64 -2.53
C PHE A 437 -9.91 18.12 -2.89
N THR A 438 -10.85 18.88 -2.32
CA THR A 438 -10.99 20.31 -2.57
C THR A 438 -10.06 21.18 -1.70
N GLY A 439 -9.48 20.59 -0.66
CA GLY A 439 -8.73 21.25 0.40
C GLY A 439 -9.46 21.19 1.74
N ASP A 440 -10.76 21.43 1.81
CA ASP A 440 -11.55 21.34 3.03
C ASP A 440 -12.52 20.14 3.05
N LYS A 441 -12.81 19.54 1.90
CA LYS A 441 -13.74 18.43 1.71
C LYS A 441 -13.19 17.36 0.80
N ILE A 442 -13.73 16.16 0.98
CA ILE A 442 -13.58 15.04 0.07
C ILE A 442 -14.91 14.87 -0.67
N ILE A 443 -14.85 14.63 -1.96
CA ILE A 443 -16.02 14.39 -2.81
C ILE A 443 -15.82 13.02 -3.48
N ASP A 444 -16.77 12.12 -3.29
CA ASP A 444 -16.81 10.87 -4.05
C ASP A 444 -17.32 11.18 -5.47
N TYR A 445 -16.52 10.87 -6.48
CA TYR A 445 -16.93 11.06 -7.87
C TYR A 445 -17.88 9.97 -8.37
N GLY A 446 -18.06 8.91 -7.59
CA GLY A 446 -18.84 7.75 -7.99
C GLY A 446 -18.28 7.06 -9.23
N THR A 447 -18.72 5.85 -9.46
CA THR A 447 -18.34 5.06 -10.63
C THR A 447 -19.57 4.55 -11.35
N SER A 448 -19.56 4.58 -12.68
CA SER A 448 -20.64 4.10 -13.53
C SER A 448 -20.13 3.05 -14.52
N GLN A 449 -21.00 2.44 -15.28
CA GLN A 449 -20.59 1.56 -16.41
C GLN A 449 -19.79 2.30 -17.50
N TYR A 450 -19.88 3.65 -17.50
CA TYR A 450 -19.12 4.53 -18.39
C TYR A 450 -17.91 5.14 -17.66
N GLY A 451 -17.38 4.47 -16.63
CA GLY A 451 -16.26 4.95 -15.85
C GLY A 451 -16.62 6.10 -14.90
N VAL A 452 -15.63 6.91 -14.61
CA VAL A 452 -15.67 8.08 -13.73
C VAL A 452 -15.59 9.35 -14.57
N TYR A 453 -16.46 10.31 -14.33
CA TYR A 453 -16.36 11.61 -14.99
C TYR A 453 -15.45 12.56 -14.20
N PHE A 454 -14.22 12.70 -14.65
CA PHE A 454 -13.20 13.55 -14.05
C PHE A 454 -13.42 15.04 -14.43
N ARG A 455 -14.53 15.63 -13.95
CA ARG A 455 -15.00 16.97 -14.30
C ARG A 455 -13.88 18.00 -14.31
N ASN A 456 -13.09 18.08 -13.24
CA ASN A 456 -12.09 19.13 -13.07
C ASN A 456 -11.00 19.07 -14.15
N PHE A 457 -10.56 17.87 -14.54
CA PHE A 457 -9.60 17.75 -15.64
C PHE A 457 -10.22 18.13 -16.98
N THR A 458 -11.42 17.63 -17.25
CA THR A 458 -12.14 17.88 -18.50
C THR A 458 -12.42 19.39 -18.69
N GLU A 459 -12.87 20.08 -17.65
CA GLU A 459 -13.14 21.53 -17.72
C GLU A 459 -11.87 22.34 -18.03
N VAL A 460 -10.73 22.03 -17.39
CA VAL A 460 -9.46 22.72 -17.64
C VAL A 460 -8.96 22.45 -19.05
N ILE A 461 -8.96 21.17 -19.50
CA ILE A 461 -8.52 20.79 -20.84
C ILE A 461 -9.36 21.50 -21.91
N ASN A 462 -10.68 21.46 -21.79
CA ASN A 462 -11.60 22.14 -22.73
C ASN A 462 -11.38 23.65 -22.76
N SER A 463 -11.13 24.28 -21.61
CA SER A 463 -10.85 25.71 -21.52
C SER A 463 -9.56 26.08 -22.27
N VAL A 464 -8.49 25.30 -22.11
CA VAL A 464 -7.21 25.51 -22.78
C VAL A 464 -7.36 25.29 -24.30
N GLN A 465 -8.03 24.22 -24.73
CA GLN A 465 -8.30 23.95 -26.15
C GLN A 465 -9.09 25.05 -26.79
N LYS A 466 -10.20 25.49 -26.18
CA LYS A 466 -11.02 26.60 -26.68
C LYS A 466 -10.21 27.89 -26.84
N SER A 467 -9.32 28.19 -25.88
CA SER A 467 -8.44 29.36 -26.00
C SER A 467 -7.50 29.22 -27.21
N GLY A 468 -6.92 28.04 -27.42
CA GLY A 468 -6.08 27.77 -28.58
C GLY A 468 -6.83 27.95 -29.92
N GLU A 469 -8.04 27.40 -30.01
CA GLU A 469 -8.90 27.52 -31.20
C GLU A 469 -9.21 29.00 -31.52
N ILE A 470 -9.58 29.78 -30.52
CA ILE A 470 -9.86 31.21 -30.69
C ILE A 470 -8.62 31.97 -31.20
N LEU A 471 -7.47 31.75 -30.59
CA LEU A 471 -6.21 32.40 -30.97
C LEU A 471 -5.77 31.98 -32.37
N THR A 472 -5.87 30.72 -32.73
CA THR A 472 -5.53 30.22 -34.07
C THR A 472 -6.42 30.84 -35.14
N ASN A 473 -7.73 30.97 -34.86
CA ASN A 473 -8.66 31.63 -35.80
C ASN A 473 -8.29 33.12 -36.02
N HIS A 474 -7.88 33.84 -34.99
CA HIS A 474 -7.43 35.25 -35.12
C HIS A 474 -6.12 35.35 -35.92
N ILE A 475 -5.18 34.41 -35.74
CA ILE A 475 -3.95 34.34 -36.57
C ILE A 475 -4.34 34.16 -38.03
N TYR A 476 -5.21 33.18 -38.35
CA TYR A 476 -5.68 32.93 -39.71
C TYR A 476 -6.34 34.14 -40.37
N LEU A 477 -7.16 34.91 -39.62
CA LEU A 477 -7.77 36.14 -40.12
C LEU A 477 -6.73 37.19 -40.41
N ALA A 478 -5.75 37.39 -39.51
CA ALA A 478 -4.69 38.39 -39.68
C ALA A 478 -3.70 38.05 -40.83
N GLU A 479 -3.54 36.77 -41.21
CA GLU A 479 -2.71 36.36 -42.32
C GLU A 479 -3.44 36.57 -43.70
N ASN A 480 -4.76 36.71 -43.69
CA ASN A 480 -5.58 36.86 -44.90
C ASN A 480 -6.16 38.29 -45.09
N GLU A 481 -5.88 39.23 -44.18
CA GLU A 481 -6.04 40.68 -44.35
C GLU A 481 -4.75 41.28 -44.94
#